data_286d3c49f9c90a7ae118cbecc9928dba
#
_entry.id   286d3c49f9c90a7ae118cbecc9928dba
#
_cell.length_a   1.000
_cell.length_b   1.000
_cell.length_c   1.000
_cell.angle_alpha   90.00
_cell.angle_beta   90.00
_cell.angle_gamma   90.00
#
_symmetry.space_group_name_H-M   'P 1'
#
loop_
_entity.id
_entity.type
_entity.pdbx_description
1 polymer ?
#
loop_
_entity_poly.entity_id
_entity_poly.type
_entity_poly.pdbx_seq_one_letter_code
_entity_poly.pdbx_strand_id
1 'polypeptide(L)'
;MKILDRYIIKSILKISIVAILVFALILVAVELFGRMDSIMTGSVPFKDILQYALLSVPQYLMMVSSLAFLFGTTYFLSMLSANNERIAILNAGMGRSRISLPIIILAIIITLVSIFAKERIINPLIARHDTLGQELFGLSSSNDTRNIVLKDDNGYLVYTKRFISSSNTILDPVIVKTENGKIKSRIEGEEGYYLDGVWNIENANCYSMDESGVTITFAPLLTLNDFSLEPEFFQSENLNVETMGFGTALSYLKKLKNTSPQAWQEKCTDWLRSLFSPLAIFVLMTVSATMSYSMKKNVLLFSIIQSLCIAVVYYVCDMVFSIASHQGTIHPIMSILLPVIITIGINFIIDRLGRLL
;
A
#
# COMPACT_ATOMS: atom_id res chain seq x y z
N MET A 1 -25.18 26.02 -3.90
CA MET A 1 -23.79 26.54 -3.93
C MET A 1 -23.76 27.97 -4.35
N LYS A 2 -23.08 28.86 -3.61
CA LYS A 2 -22.88 30.26 -3.98
C LYS A 2 -21.87 30.34 -5.14
N ILE A 3 -21.91 31.44 -5.90
CA ILE A 3 -21.00 31.65 -7.07
C ILE A 3 -19.54 31.45 -6.69
N LEU A 4 -19.13 31.95 -5.52
CA LEU A 4 -17.77 31.80 -4.99
C LEU A 4 -17.36 30.32 -4.80
N ASP A 5 -18.26 29.48 -4.27
CA ASP A 5 -17.96 28.06 -4.05
C ASP A 5 -17.66 27.35 -5.37
N ARG A 6 -18.48 27.65 -6.40
CA ARG A 6 -18.32 27.10 -7.74
C ARG A 6 -17.01 27.55 -8.39
N TYR A 7 -16.64 28.82 -8.19
CA TYR A 7 -15.37 29.37 -8.68
C TYR A 7 -14.17 28.65 -8.06
N ILE A 8 -14.15 28.51 -6.72
CA ILE A 8 -13.07 27.82 -5.98
C ILE A 8 -12.93 26.38 -6.46
N ILE A 9 -14.03 25.62 -6.45
CA ILE A 9 -14.04 24.19 -6.81
C ILE A 9 -13.61 24.00 -8.27
N LYS A 10 -14.17 24.76 -9.21
CA LYS A 10 -13.84 24.65 -10.64
C LYS A 10 -12.37 24.97 -10.92
N SER A 11 -11.82 25.99 -10.26
CA SER A 11 -10.44 26.40 -10.45
C SER A 11 -9.48 25.35 -9.90
N ILE A 12 -9.70 24.84 -8.69
CA ILE A 12 -8.87 23.78 -8.11
C ILE A 12 -8.93 22.51 -8.96
N LEU A 13 -10.12 22.06 -9.35
CA LEU A 13 -10.27 20.86 -10.19
C LEU A 13 -9.54 21.01 -11.52
N LYS A 14 -9.67 22.18 -12.19
CA LYS A 14 -8.97 22.41 -13.47
C LYS A 14 -7.45 22.28 -13.32
N ILE A 15 -6.88 22.92 -12.29
CA ILE A 15 -5.44 22.90 -12.06
C ILE A 15 -4.97 21.48 -11.68
N SER A 16 -5.71 20.84 -10.76
CA SER A 16 -5.36 19.49 -10.30
C SER A 16 -5.46 18.44 -11.40
N ILE A 17 -6.48 18.50 -12.27
CA ILE A 17 -6.61 17.57 -13.40
C ILE A 17 -5.42 17.70 -14.36
N VAL A 18 -5.01 18.93 -14.69
CA VAL A 18 -3.83 19.16 -15.55
C VAL A 18 -2.57 18.60 -14.87
N ALA A 19 -2.40 18.85 -13.56
CA ALA A 19 -1.26 18.33 -12.81
C ALA A 19 -1.25 16.79 -12.75
N ILE A 20 -2.42 16.15 -12.52
CA ILE A 20 -2.55 14.68 -12.53
C ILE A 20 -2.12 14.11 -13.88
N LEU A 21 -2.60 14.69 -14.99
CA LEU A 21 -2.27 14.20 -16.33
C LEU A 21 -0.76 14.32 -16.62
N VAL A 22 -0.15 15.45 -16.26
CA VAL A 22 1.30 15.66 -16.46
C VAL A 22 2.11 14.68 -15.60
N PHE A 23 1.80 14.55 -14.33
CA PHE A 23 2.54 13.66 -13.42
C PHE A 23 2.35 12.18 -13.79
N ALA A 24 1.13 11.76 -14.14
CA ALA A 24 0.86 10.40 -14.57
C ALA A 24 1.62 10.06 -15.87
N LEU A 25 1.65 10.97 -16.85
CA LEU A 25 2.41 10.79 -18.08
C LEU A 25 3.90 10.62 -17.81
N ILE A 26 4.46 11.40 -16.89
CA ILE A 26 5.88 11.26 -16.47
C ILE A 26 6.12 9.87 -15.88
N LEU A 27 5.24 9.38 -14.99
CA LEU A 27 5.42 8.06 -14.37
C LEU A 27 5.28 6.91 -15.37
N VAL A 28 4.32 6.99 -16.30
CA VAL A 28 4.20 6.01 -17.40
C VAL A 28 5.48 6.00 -18.25
N ALA A 29 6.02 7.18 -18.57
CA ALA A 29 7.27 7.27 -19.31
C ALA A 29 8.45 6.64 -18.55
N VAL A 30 8.57 6.93 -17.25
CA VAL A 30 9.62 6.34 -16.39
C VAL A 30 9.50 4.81 -16.35
N GLU A 31 8.28 4.27 -16.25
CA GLU A 31 8.06 2.83 -16.27
C GLU A 31 8.51 2.20 -17.59
N LEU A 32 8.11 2.78 -18.74
CA LEU A 32 8.51 2.28 -20.06
C LEU A 32 10.02 2.36 -20.25
N PHE A 33 10.68 3.44 -19.81
CA PHE A 33 12.14 3.54 -19.86
C PHE A 33 12.82 2.48 -18.96
N GLY A 34 12.25 2.18 -17.81
CA GLY A 34 12.76 1.10 -16.93
C GLY A 34 12.64 -0.30 -17.55
N ARG A 35 11.80 -0.47 -18.59
CA ARG A 35 11.61 -1.72 -19.33
C ARG A 35 12.30 -1.74 -20.71
N MET A 36 13.08 -0.71 -21.03
CA MET A 36 13.64 -0.51 -22.36
C MET A 36 14.46 -1.71 -22.83
N ASP A 37 15.27 -2.29 -21.96
CA ASP A 37 16.09 -3.46 -22.27
C ASP A 37 15.24 -4.66 -22.68
N SER A 38 14.17 -4.95 -21.94
CA SER A 38 13.25 -6.04 -22.24
C SER A 38 12.45 -5.80 -23.54
N ILE A 39 12.10 -4.54 -23.80
CA ILE A 39 11.39 -4.13 -25.03
C ILE A 39 12.29 -4.29 -26.24
N MET A 40 13.58 -3.91 -26.16
CA MET A 40 14.51 -3.96 -27.28
C MET A 40 15.01 -5.38 -27.56
N THR A 41 15.17 -6.22 -26.55
CA THR A 41 15.66 -7.60 -26.71
C THR A 41 14.53 -8.59 -26.97
N GLY A 42 13.32 -8.34 -26.50
CA GLY A 42 12.21 -9.29 -26.46
C GLY A 42 11.31 -9.32 -27.72
N SER A 43 11.56 -8.53 -28.78
CA SER A 43 10.69 -8.42 -29.96
C SER A 43 9.19 -8.23 -29.65
N VAL A 44 8.88 -7.51 -28.55
CA VAL A 44 7.50 -7.28 -28.10
C VAL A 44 6.76 -6.38 -29.10
N PRO A 45 5.56 -6.76 -29.59
CA PRO A 45 4.79 -5.95 -30.52
C PRO A 45 4.42 -4.58 -29.90
N PHE A 46 4.50 -3.52 -30.69
CA PHE A 46 4.16 -2.15 -30.24
C PHE A 46 2.75 -2.05 -29.66
N LYS A 47 1.80 -2.83 -30.17
CA LYS A 47 0.42 -2.89 -29.66
C LYS A 47 0.37 -3.34 -28.21
N ASP A 48 1.17 -4.33 -27.83
CA ASP A 48 1.17 -4.89 -26.48
C ASP A 48 1.88 -3.94 -25.49
N ILE A 49 2.92 -3.25 -25.96
CA ILE A 49 3.57 -2.17 -25.18
C ILE A 49 2.57 -1.03 -24.92
N LEU A 50 1.79 -0.63 -25.92
CA LEU A 50 0.77 0.41 -25.76
C LEU A 50 -0.34 -0.04 -24.79
N GLN A 51 -0.78 -1.29 -24.89
CA GLN A 51 -1.78 -1.85 -23.98
C GLN A 51 -1.26 -1.90 -22.54
N TYR A 52 -0.02 -2.32 -22.34
CA TYR A 52 0.66 -2.32 -21.04
C TYR A 52 0.71 -0.91 -20.44
N ALA A 53 1.16 0.08 -21.25
CA ALA A 53 1.22 1.47 -20.84
C ALA A 53 -0.17 2.06 -20.49
N LEU A 54 -1.22 1.71 -21.24
CA LEU A 54 -2.58 2.17 -20.94
C LEU A 54 -3.15 1.55 -19.67
N LEU A 55 -2.80 0.30 -19.37
CA LEU A 55 -3.22 -0.38 -18.15
C LEU A 55 -2.53 0.17 -16.89
N SER A 56 -1.32 0.73 -17.00
CA SER A 56 -0.61 1.36 -15.89
C SER A 56 -1.17 2.75 -15.52
N VAL A 57 -1.82 3.45 -16.47
CA VAL A 57 -2.34 4.82 -16.26
C VAL A 57 -3.22 4.95 -15.02
N PRO A 58 -4.25 4.11 -14.77
CA PRO A 58 -5.12 4.25 -13.60
C PRO A 58 -4.38 4.16 -12.26
N GLN A 59 -3.38 3.29 -12.16
CA GLN A 59 -2.52 3.18 -10.99
C GLN A 59 -1.75 4.48 -10.75
N TYR A 60 -1.12 5.04 -11.78
CA TYR A 60 -0.38 6.28 -11.66
C TYR A 60 -1.25 7.50 -11.42
N LEU A 61 -2.45 7.58 -12.04
CA LEU A 61 -3.42 8.61 -11.71
C LEU A 61 -3.75 8.64 -10.21
N MET A 62 -3.90 7.46 -9.60
CA MET A 62 -4.18 7.34 -8.18
C MET A 62 -2.96 7.73 -7.33
N MET A 63 -1.78 7.27 -7.71
CA MET A 63 -0.53 7.52 -6.98
C MET A 63 -0.20 9.02 -6.90
N VAL A 64 -0.41 9.75 -8.00
CA VAL A 64 -0.09 11.20 -8.06
C VAL A 64 -1.24 12.10 -7.60
N SER A 65 -2.45 11.57 -7.42
CA SER A 65 -3.65 12.36 -7.14
C SER A 65 -3.50 13.24 -5.90
N SER A 66 -2.97 12.70 -4.81
CA SER A 66 -2.79 13.45 -3.56
C SER A 66 -1.85 14.65 -3.71
N LEU A 67 -0.73 14.48 -4.42
CA LEU A 67 0.23 15.56 -4.71
C LEU A 67 -0.36 16.58 -5.68
N ALA A 68 -1.08 16.13 -6.70
CA ALA A 68 -1.68 16.99 -7.68
C ALA A 68 -2.82 17.86 -7.10
N PHE A 69 -3.65 17.29 -6.22
CA PHE A 69 -4.68 18.07 -5.51
C PHE A 69 -4.08 19.03 -4.49
N LEU A 70 -3.01 18.64 -3.80
CA LEU A 70 -2.25 19.54 -2.94
C LEU A 70 -1.70 20.71 -3.76
N PHE A 71 -1.00 20.42 -4.86
CA PHE A 71 -0.47 21.47 -5.74
C PHE A 71 -1.58 22.37 -6.29
N GLY A 72 -2.67 21.81 -6.79
CA GLY A 72 -3.81 22.56 -7.31
C GLY A 72 -4.42 23.51 -6.28
N THR A 73 -4.52 23.04 -5.02
CA THR A 73 -5.03 23.86 -3.93
C THR A 73 -4.06 24.97 -3.53
N THR A 74 -2.77 24.64 -3.35
CA THR A 74 -1.74 25.64 -3.01
C THR A 74 -1.58 26.69 -4.09
N TYR A 75 -1.57 26.26 -5.35
CA TYR A 75 -1.45 27.17 -6.49
C TYR A 75 -2.66 28.12 -6.60
N PHE A 76 -3.89 27.58 -6.49
CA PHE A 76 -5.08 28.40 -6.53
C PHE A 76 -5.12 29.42 -5.41
N LEU A 77 -4.81 29.04 -4.17
CA LEU A 77 -4.83 29.95 -3.03
C LEU A 77 -3.73 31.01 -3.11
N SER A 78 -2.56 30.65 -3.63
CA SER A 78 -1.47 31.59 -3.90
C SER A 78 -1.86 32.60 -4.99
N MET A 79 -2.50 32.13 -6.06
CA MET A 79 -3.00 33.00 -7.13
C MET A 79 -4.10 33.96 -6.65
N LEU A 80 -5.02 33.46 -5.82
CA LEU A 80 -6.05 34.28 -5.17
C LEU A 80 -5.44 35.41 -4.32
N SER A 81 -4.32 35.12 -3.64
CA SER A 81 -3.61 36.11 -2.85
C SER A 81 -2.81 37.09 -3.72
N ALA A 82 -2.15 36.60 -4.78
CA ALA A 82 -1.36 37.43 -5.69
C ALA A 82 -2.24 38.42 -6.49
N ASN A 83 -3.44 38.03 -6.86
CA ASN A 83 -4.42 38.87 -7.56
C ASN A 83 -5.21 39.79 -6.63
N ASN A 84 -4.92 39.85 -5.33
CA ASN A 84 -5.66 40.59 -4.31
C ASN A 84 -7.13 40.16 -4.15
N GLU A 85 -7.57 39.08 -4.80
CA GLU A 85 -8.94 38.58 -4.70
C GLU A 85 -9.27 38.14 -3.27
N ARG A 86 -8.30 37.57 -2.55
CA ARG A 86 -8.44 37.16 -1.14
C ARG A 86 -8.74 38.39 -0.25
N ILE A 87 -8.07 39.51 -0.47
CA ILE A 87 -8.30 40.76 0.26
C ILE A 87 -9.69 41.29 -0.05
N ALA A 88 -10.12 41.29 -1.31
CA ALA A 88 -11.43 41.69 -1.70
C ALA A 88 -12.54 40.86 -1.02
N ILE A 89 -12.36 39.51 -0.95
CA ILE A 89 -13.30 38.61 -0.26
C ILE A 89 -13.38 38.93 1.24
N LEU A 90 -12.25 39.15 1.90
CA LEU A 90 -12.20 39.49 3.33
C LEU A 90 -12.82 40.87 3.61
N ASN A 91 -12.56 41.88 2.78
CA ASN A 91 -13.14 43.22 2.89
C ASN A 91 -14.64 43.23 2.64
N ALA A 92 -15.16 42.26 1.88
CA ALA A 92 -16.63 42.06 1.73
C ALA A 92 -17.29 41.41 2.98
N GLY A 93 -16.56 41.32 4.11
CA GLY A 93 -17.05 40.74 5.37
C GLY A 93 -17.09 39.20 5.42
N MET A 94 -16.50 38.51 4.42
CA MET A 94 -16.47 37.07 4.38
C MET A 94 -15.25 36.54 5.13
N GLY A 95 -15.45 35.71 6.15
CA GLY A 95 -14.38 35.10 6.95
C GLY A 95 -13.51 34.11 6.17
N ARG A 96 -12.31 33.80 6.68
CA ARG A 96 -11.38 32.79 6.09
C ARG A 96 -12.05 31.41 5.88
N SER A 97 -12.91 30.99 6.80
CA SER A 97 -13.65 29.74 6.70
C SER A 97 -14.53 29.65 5.43
N ARG A 98 -14.94 30.80 4.87
CA ARG A 98 -15.73 30.87 3.64
C ARG A 98 -14.93 30.42 2.41
N ILE A 99 -13.60 30.54 2.44
CA ILE A 99 -12.71 30.06 1.39
C ILE A 99 -12.31 28.61 1.64
N SER A 100 -12.00 28.23 2.87
CA SER A 100 -11.52 26.88 3.21
C SER A 100 -12.61 25.82 3.19
N LEU A 101 -13.85 26.15 3.58
CA LEU A 101 -14.93 25.17 3.69
C LEU A 101 -15.28 24.47 2.36
N PRO A 102 -15.40 25.16 1.20
CA PRO A 102 -15.59 24.48 -0.09
C PRO A 102 -14.45 23.54 -0.47
N ILE A 103 -13.21 23.87 -0.08
CA ILE A 103 -12.02 23.05 -0.34
C ILE A 103 -12.07 21.78 0.50
N ILE A 104 -12.42 21.87 1.78
CA ILE A 104 -12.56 20.72 2.67
C ILE A 104 -13.68 19.79 2.20
N ILE A 105 -14.83 20.34 1.81
CA ILE A 105 -15.94 19.53 1.26
C ILE A 105 -15.48 18.82 -0.02
N LEU A 106 -14.80 19.54 -0.91
CA LEU A 106 -14.25 18.96 -2.14
C LEU A 106 -13.26 17.83 -1.81
N ALA A 107 -12.38 18.03 -0.84
CA ALA A 107 -11.41 17.03 -0.39
C ALA A 107 -12.10 15.75 0.11
N ILE A 108 -13.15 15.87 0.92
CA ILE A 108 -13.95 14.72 1.39
C ILE A 108 -14.56 13.98 0.20
N ILE A 109 -15.21 14.69 -0.71
CA ILE A 109 -15.87 14.08 -1.88
C ILE A 109 -14.85 13.32 -2.73
N ILE A 110 -13.73 13.95 -3.06
CA ILE A 110 -12.68 13.33 -3.89
C ILE A 110 -12.10 12.10 -3.18
N THR A 111 -11.81 12.19 -1.89
CA THR A 111 -11.29 11.07 -1.11
C THR A 111 -12.25 9.88 -1.13
N LEU A 112 -13.55 10.09 -0.89
CA LEU A 112 -14.56 9.03 -0.93
C LEU A 112 -14.67 8.40 -2.32
N VAL A 113 -14.73 9.24 -3.37
CA VAL A 113 -14.76 8.77 -4.77
C VAL A 113 -13.49 7.96 -5.09
N SER A 114 -12.32 8.40 -4.62
CA SER A 114 -11.04 7.73 -4.85
C SER A 114 -10.95 6.37 -4.14
N ILE A 115 -11.44 6.25 -2.90
CA ILE A 115 -11.52 4.97 -2.19
C ILE A 115 -12.40 3.99 -2.96
N PHE A 116 -13.58 4.43 -3.39
CA PHE A 116 -14.50 3.59 -4.16
C PHE A 116 -13.93 3.19 -5.53
N ALA A 117 -13.34 4.14 -6.25
CA ALA A 117 -12.71 3.89 -7.54
C ALA A 117 -11.54 2.91 -7.45
N LYS A 118 -10.74 3.00 -6.38
CA LYS A 118 -9.62 2.09 -6.14
C LYS A 118 -10.08 0.64 -6.06
N GLU A 119 -11.06 0.35 -5.23
CA GLU A 119 -11.55 -0.99 -5.01
C GLU A 119 -12.23 -1.60 -6.26
N ARG A 120 -13.08 -0.80 -6.94
CA ARG A 120 -13.93 -1.31 -8.02
C ARG A 120 -13.30 -1.27 -9.41
N ILE A 121 -12.41 -0.32 -9.65
CA ILE A 121 -11.87 -0.04 -10.98
C ILE A 121 -10.36 -0.29 -11.03
N ILE A 122 -9.61 0.27 -10.07
CA ILE A 122 -8.16 0.32 -10.18
C ILE A 122 -7.52 -1.02 -9.82
N ASN A 123 -7.91 -1.66 -8.72
CA ASN A 123 -7.36 -2.95 -8.32
C ASN A 123 -7.48 -4.04 -9.41
N PRO A 124 -8.65 -4.23 -10.09
CA PRO A 124 -8.74 -5.18 -11.21
C PRO A 124 -7.86 -4.82 -12.42
N LEU A 125 -7.62 -3.52 -12.66
CA LEU A 125 -6.75 -3.07 -13.75
C LEU A 125 -5.28 -3.31 -13.43
N ILE A 126 -4.86 -3.10 -12.17
CA ILE A 126 -3.50 -3.43 -11.71
C ILE A 126 -3.25 -4.93 -11.87
N ALA A 127 -4.18 -5.79 -11.46
CA ALA A 127 -4.02 -7.23 -11.61
C ALA A 127 -3.83 -7.66 -13.08
N ARG A 128 -4.55 -7.02 -14.02
CA ARG A 128 -4.37 -7.25 -15.46
C ARG A 128 -3.06 -6.71 -16.00
N HIS A 129 -2.62 -5.55 -15.51
CA HIS A 129 -1.34 -4.96 -15.86
C HIS A 129 -0.19 -5.87 -15.44
N ASP A 130 -0.25 -6.40 -14.20
CA ASP A 130 0.78 -7.30 -13.66
C ASP A 130 0.86 -8.62 -14.44
N THR A 131 -0.31 -9.22 -14.79
CA THR A 131 -0.35 -10.42 -15.64
C THR A 131 0.26 -10.17 -17.03
N LEU A 132 -0.08 -9.07 -17.66
CA LEU A 132 0.47 -8.68 -18.96
C LEU A 132 1.98 -8.41 -18.86
N GLY A 133 2.43 -7.78 -17.77
CA GLY A 133 3.86 -7.57 -17.52
C GLY A 133 4.65 -8.87 -17.35
N GLN A 134 4.05 -9.87 -16.71
CA GLN A 134 4.63 -11.21 -16.61
C GLN A 134 4.75 -11.90 -17.95
N GLU A 135 3.71 -11.86 -18.77
CA GLU A 135 3.68 -12.47 -20.11
C GLU A 135 4.68 -11.82 -21.08
N LEU A 136 4.73 -10.48 -21.12
CA LEU A 136 5.52 -9.75 -22.10
C LEU A 136 7.00 -9.64 -21.75
N PHE A 137 7.33 -9.49 -20.47
CA PHE A 137 8.68 -9.19 -20.03
C PHE A 137 9.34 -10.35 -19.26
N GLY A 138 8.67 -11.51 -19.20
CA GLY A 138 9.19 -12.67 -18.45
C GLY A 138 9.41 -12.33 -16.98
N LEU A 139 8.67 -11.36 -16.43
CA LEU A 139 8.68 -11.07 -15.02
C LEU A 139 8.06 -12.27 -14.33
N SER A 140 8.86 -13.32 -14.15
CA SER A 140 8.47 -14.35 -13.22
C SER A 140 8.25 -13.61 -11.88
N SER A 141 6.99 -13.44 -11.49
CA SER A 141 6.75 -13.49 -10.07
C SER A 141 7.26 -14.87 -9.70
N SER A 142 8.53 -14.97 -9.27
CA SER A 142 8.93 -16.13 -8.53
C SER A 142 8.08 -16.06 -7.27
N ASN A 143 6.87 -16.65 -7.34
CA ASN A 143 6.02 -16.86 -6.17
C ASN A 143 6.74 -17.80 -5.19
N ASP A 144 8.01 -18.04 -5.45
CA ASP A 144 8.91 -18.79 -4.61
C ASP A 144 9.29 -17.95 -3.40
N THR A 145 8.73 -18.25 -2.29
CA THR A 145 9.02 -17.58 -1.01
C THR A 145 10.21 -18.28 -0.34
N ARG A 146 11.05 -17.52 0.35
CA ARG A 146 12.26 -18.06 1.04
C ARG A 146 12.18 -17.78 2.54
N ASN A 147 12.75 -18.71 3.34
CA ASN A 147 12.87 -18.57 4.79
C ASN A 147 11.53 -18.34 5.51
N ILE A 148 10.53 -19.13 5.16
CA ILE A 148 9.17 -18.99 5.67
C ILE A 148 9.07 -19.67 7.05
N VAL A 149 8.47 -18.98 8.01
CA VAL A 149 8.10 -19.54 9.32
C VAL A 149 6.60 -19.39 9.51
N LEU A 150 5.88 -20.50 9.56
CA LEU A 150 4.44 -20.52 9.78
C LEU A 150 4.10 -21.32 11.03
N LYS A 151 3.03 -20.91 11.71
CA LYS A 151 2.44 -21.64 12.82
C LYS A 151 1.09 -22.20 12.40
N ASP A 152 0.89 -23.49 12.60
CA ASP A 152 -0.37 -24.18 12.40
C ASP A 152 -1.28 -24.10 13.63
N ASP A 153 -2.60 -24.16 13.43
CA ASP A 153 -3.58 -24.14 14.52
C ASP A 153 -3.45 -25.38 15.45
N ASN A 154 -2.89 -26.48 14.94
CA ASN A 154 -2.64 -27.72 15.68
C ASN A 154 -1.31 -27.73 16.48
N GLY A 155 -0.63 -26.57 16.58
CA GLY A 155 0.58 -26.40 17.37
C GLY A 155 1.87 -26.81 16.63
N TYR A 156 1.81 -27.02 15.32
CA TYR A 156 2.99 -27.18 14.49
C TYR A 156 3.61 -25.83 14.13
N LEU A 157 4.94 -25.72 14.27
CA LEU A 157 5.75 -24.64 13.74
C LEU A 157 6.52 -25.18 12.55
N VAL A 158 6.35 -24.56 11.38
CA VAL A 158 7.00 -24.98 10.15
C VAL A 158 7.98 -23.92 9.72
N TYR A 159 9.19 -24.34 9.48
CA TYR A 159 10.19 -23.57 8.75
C TYR A 159 10.46 -24.25 7.42
N THR A 160 10.52 -23.50 6.34
CA THR A 160 11.01 -23.99 5.06
C THR A 160 11.96 -22.98 4.44
N LYS A 161 13.03 -23.47 3.84
CA LYS A 161 14.02 -22.62 3.18
C LYS A 161 13.51 -22.01 1.90
N ARG A 162 12.65 -22.73 1.18
CA ARG A 162 12.04 -22.26 -0.07
C ARG A 162 10.72 -22.97 -0.33
N PHE A 163 9.74 -22.22 -0.79
CA PHE A 163 8.49 -22.73 -1.34
C PHE A 163 8.44 -22.46 -2.83
N ILE A 164 8.16 -23.48 -3.64
CA ILE A 164 8.02 -23.42 -5.09
C ILE A 164 6.52 -23.42 -5.42
N SER A 165 6.00 -22.28 -5.82
CA SER A 165 4.57 -22.13 -6.09
C SER A 165 4.05 -22.93 -7.27
N SER A 166 4.87 -23.15 -8.30
CA SER A 166 4.47 -23.87 -9.52
C SER A 166 4.14 -25.33 -9.28
N SER A 167 4.80 -25.96 -8.29
CA SER A 167 4.63 -27.39 -7.93
C SER A 167 4.03 -27.58 -6.55
N ASN A 168 3.71 -26.52 -5.80
CA ASN A 168 3.31 -26.57 -4.39
C ASN A 168 4.26 -27.37 -3.53
N THR A 169 5.58 -27.15 -3.70
CA THR A 169 6.64 -27.91 -3.05
C THR A 169 7.39 -27.04 -2.05
N ILE A 170 7.65 -27.56 -0.86
CA ILE A 170 8.54 -26.96 0.16
C ILE A 170 9.88 -27.67 0.14
N LEU A 171 10.98 -26.90 0.20
CA LEU A 171 12.34 -27.41 0.24
C LEU A 171 12.95 -27.24 1.64
N ASP A 172 13.71 -28.24 2.08
CA ASP A 172 14.32 -28.29 3.42
C ASP A 172 13.31 -27.97 4.55
N PRO A 173 12.12 -28.62 4.61
CA PRO A 173 11.15 -28.36 5.65
C PRO A 173 11.64 -28.87 7.01
N VAL A 174 11.46 -28.01 8.02
CA VAL A 174 11.62 -28.36 9.44
C VAL A 174 10.31 -28.08 10.15
N ILE A 175 9.67 -29.14 10.63
CA ILE A 175 8.36 -29.07 11.25
C ILE A 175 8.49 -29.47 12.72
N VAL A 176 8.14 -28.56 13.63
CA VAL A 176 8.27 -28.77 15.07
C VAL A 176 6.88 -28.76 15.71
N LYS A 177 6.52 -29.84 16.40
CA LYS A 177 5.29 -29.90 17.21
C LYS A 177 5.57 -29.48 18.62
N THR A 178 4.84 -28.49 19.12
CA THR A 178 4.95 -28.02 20.51
C THR A 178 3.67 -28.31 21.27
N GLU A 179 3.79 -28.91 22.46
CA GLU A 179 2.67 -29.10 23.39
C GLU A 179 3.08 -28.51 24.77
N ASN A 180 2.23 -27.70 25.35
CA ASN A 180 2.47 -27.03 26.65
C ASN A 180 3.84 -26.27 26.74
N GLY A 181 4.29 -25.69 25.62
CA GLY A 181 5.55 -24.96 25.57
C GLY A 181 6.82 -25.83 25.50
N LYS A 182 6.67 -27.16 25.38
CA LYS A 182 7.79 -28.09 25.16
C LYS A 182 7.72 -28.68 23.75
N ILE A 183 8.89 -28.94 23.17
CA ILE A 183 9.00 -29.59 21.87
C ILE A 183 8.70 -31.08 22.08
N LYS A 184 7.69 -31.59 21.39
CA LYS A 184 7.28 -33.00 21.43
C LYS A 184 7.90 -33.80 20.28
N SER A 185 7.88 -33.23 19.09
CA SER A 185 8.50 -33.86 17.91
C SER A 185 9.06 -32.81 16.97
N ARG A 186 10.09 -33.21 16.21
CA ARG A 186 10.68 -32.44 15.13
C ARG A 186 10.80 -33.35 13.91
N ILE A 187 10.43 -32.87 12.75
CA ILE A 187 10.49 -33.55 11.47
C ILE A 187 11.35 -32.69 10.55
N GLU A 188 12.35 -33.29 9.95
CA GLU A 188 13.22 -32.68 8.94
C GLU A 188 13.13 -33.50 7.67
N GLY A 189 12.86 -32.83 6.52
CA GLY A 189 12.76 -33.50 5.22
C GLY A 189 13.62 -32.78 4.18
N GLU A 190 13.86 -33.41 3.04
CA GLU A 190 14.48 -32.80 1.87
C GLU A 190 13.47 -32.00 1.07
N GLU A 191 12.33 -32.63 0.75
CA GLU A 191 11.26 -32.02 0.01
C GLU A 191 9.89 -32.40 0.62
N GLY A 192 8.93 -31.49 0.48
CA GLY A 192 7.55 -31.77 0.83
C GLY A 192 6.62 -31.25 -0.26
N TYR A 193 5.66 -32.05 -0.70
CA TYR A 193 4.67 -31.69 -1.71
C TYR A 193 3.24 -31.87 -1.23
N TYR A 194 2.37 -30.99 -1.70
CA TYR A 194 0.96 -30.99 -1.36
C TYR A 194 0.17 -31.76 -2.42
N LEU A 195 -0.43 -32.89 -2.02
CA LEU A 195 -1.23 -33.74 -2.88
C LEU A 195 -2.49 -34.18 -2.15
N ASP A 196 -3.65 -34.14 -2.82
CA ASP A 196 -4.94 -34.61 -2.28
C ASP A 196 -5.32 -34.02 -0.91
N GLY A 197 -4.91 -32.76 -0.64
CA GLY A 197 -5.26 -32.07 0.61
C GLY A 197 -4.31 -32.33 1.78
N VAL A 198 -3.21 -33.08 1.57
CA VAL A 198 -2.23 -33.42 2.60
C VAL A 198 -0.80 -33.17 2.15
N TRP A 199 0.07 -32.85 3.10
CA TRP A 199 1.49 -32.71 2.85
C TRP A 199 2.21 -34.04 2.97
N ASN A 200 3.01 -34.37 1.97
CA ASN A 200 3.88 -35.53 1.92
C ASN A 200 5.33 -35.06 1.97
N ILE A 201 6.08 -35.50 2.96
CA ILE A 201 7.48 -35.13 3.18
C ILE A 201 8.38 -36.30 2.76
N GLU A 202 9.30 -36.05 1.83
CA GLU A 202 10.27 -37.04 1.39
C GLU A 202 11.54 -37.02 2.26
N ASN A 203 12.12 -38.19 2.46
CA ASN A 203 13.34 -38.41 3.25
C ASN A 203 13.25 -37.79 4.64
N ALA A 204 12.15 -38.05 5.35
CA ALA A 204 11.85 -37.43 6.63
C ALA A 204 12.63 -38.10 7.79
N ASN A 205 13.42 -37.31 8.52
CA ASN A 205 13.97 -37.66 9.82
C ASN A 205 13.03 -37.17 10.92
N CYS A 206 12.39 -38.08 11.63
CA CYS A 206 11.45 -37.80 12.72
C CYS A 206 12.15 -37.95 14.06
N TYR A 207 12.23 -36.89 14.83
CA TYR A 207 12.74 -36.84 16.19
C TYR A 207 11.56 -36.78 17.15
N SER A 208 11.36 -37.82 17.95
CA SER A 208 10.38 -37.84 19.04
C SER A 208 11.07 -37.59 20.36
N MET A 209 10.60 -36.64 21.15
CA MET A 209 11.18 -36.25 22.43
C MET A 209 10.25 -36.66 23.56
N ASP A 210 10.64 -37.71 24.28
CA ASP A 210 9.95 -38.20 25.47
C ASP A 210 10.83 -38.02 26.73
N GLU A 211 10.27 -38.20 27.92
CA GLU A 211 10.99 -38.12 29.20
C GLU A 211 12.18 -39.09 29.28
N SER A 212 12.21 -40.13 28.46
CA SER A 212 13.26 -41.13 28.38
C SER A 212 14.41 -40.82 27.38
N GLY A 213 14.27 -39.77 26.56
CA GLY A 213 15.28 -39.37 25.60
C GLY A 213 14.72 -38.99 24.23
N VAL A 214 15.63 -38.90 23.24
CA VAL A 214 15.29 -38.60 21.85
C VAL A 214 15.33 -39.85 21.01
N THR A 215 14.21 -40.21 20.39
CA THR A 215 14.15 -41.35 19.44
C THR A 215 14.17 -40.77 18.01
N ILE A 216 15.06 -41.33 17.17
CA ILE A 216 15.16 -40.90 15.77
C ILE A 216 14.60 -42.01 14.88
N THR A 217 13.64 -41.68 14.01
CA THR A 217 13.07 -42.62 13.05
C THR A 217 13.16 -42.00 11.65
N PHE A 218 13.64 -42.76 10.69
CA PHE A 218 13.69 -42.36 9.28
C PHE A 218 12.44 -42.89 8.54
N ALA A 219 11.79 -42.02 7.78
CA ALA A 219 10.67 -42.36 6.91
C ALA A 219 10.97 -41.88 5.48
N PRO A 220 11.04 -42.78 4.47
CA PRO A 220 11.25 -42.38 3.08
C PRO A 220 10.16 -41.42 2.58
N LEU A 221 8.92 -41.61 3.05
CA LEU A 221 7.77 -40.77 2.79
C LEU A 221 6.91 -40.68 4.06
N LEU A 222 6.66 -39.46 4.51
CA LEU A 222 5.82 -39.18 5.67
C LEU A 222 4.64 -38.30 5.26
N THR A 223 3.41 -38.80 5.45
CA THR A 223 2.19 -38.05 5.22
C THR A 223 1.71 -37.37 6.51
N LEU A 224 1.49 -36.07 6.46
CA LEU A 224 1.04 -35.26 7.60
C LEU A 224 -0.48 -35.04 7.54
N ASN A 225 -1.25 -35.89 8.20
CA ASN A 225 -2.74 -35.80 8.20
C ASN A 225 -3.29 -34.71 9.13
N ASP A 226 -2.57 -34.38 10.21
CA ASP A 226 -2.99 -33.38 11.22
C ASP A 226 -2.50 -31.96 10.92
N PHE A 227 -1.98 -31.74 9.73
CA PHE A 227 -1.36 -30.50 9.34
C PHE A 227 -2.32 -29.66 8.47
N SER A 228 -2.74 -28.49 8.96
CA SER A 228 -3.82 -27.69 8.36
C SER A 228 -3.36 -26.56 7.46
N LEU A 229 -2.03 -26.37 7.28
CA LEU A 229 -1.52 -25.31 6.41
C LEU A 229 -1.65 -25.66 4.94
N GLU A 230 -2.44 -24.88 4.21
CA GLU A 230 -2.59 -24.98 2.75
C GLU A 230 -1.41 -24.28 2.04
N PRO A 231 -1.09 -24.64 0.78
CA PRO A 231 -0.02 -24.01 -0.01
C PRO A 231 -0.09 -22.48 -0.10
N GLU A 232 -1.30 -21.91 -0.05
CA GLU A 232 -1.53 -20.45 -0.09
C GLU A 232 -0.82 -19.71 1.05
N PHE A 233 -0.65 -20.35 2.22
CA PHE A 233 0.04 -19.72 3.34
C PHE A 233 1.55 -19.60 3.12
N PHE A 234 2.14 -20.51 2.37
CA PHE A 234 3.56 -20.47 2.00
C PHE A 234 3.86 -19.42 0.92
N GLN A 235 2.84 -19.02 0.15
CA GLN A 235 2.92 -17.92 -0.82
C GLN A 235 2.78 -16.54 -0.15
N SER A 236 2.55 -16.49 1.16
CA SER A 236 2.11 -15.29 1.89
C SER A 236 3.02 -14.07 1.73
N GLU A 237 4.33 -14.24 1.55
CA GLU A 237 5.25 -13.11 1.31
C GLU A 237 5.06 -12.48 -0.08
N ASN A 238 4.66 -13.27 -1.07
CA ASN A 238 4.52 -12.82 -2.46
C ASN A 238 3.07 -12.47 -2.85
N LEU A 239 2.08 -12.83 -2.01
CA LEU A 239 0.70 -12.45 -2.26
C LEU A 239 0.53 -10.94 -2.08
N ASN A 240 0.18 -10.27 -3.18
CA ASN A 240 -0.08 -8.84 -3.19
C ASN A 240 -1.49 -8.58 -2.60
N VAL A 241 -1.56 -8.51 -1.27
CA VAL A 241 -2.81 -8.27 -0.53
C VAL A 241 -3.42 -6.91 -0.88
N GLU A 242 -2.60 -5.98 -1.36
CA GLU A 242 -3.03 -4.63 -1.74
C GLU A 242 -4.00 -4.59 -2.93
N THR A 243 -3.90 -5.59 -3.82
CA THR A 243 -4.76 -5.70 -5.02
C THR A 243 -5.93 -6.66 -4.86
N MET A 244 -5.98 -7.40 -3.72
CA MET A 244 -7.08 -8.30 -3.42
C MET A 244 -8.39 -7.54 -3.16
N GLY A 245 -9.52 -8.13 -3.55
CA GLY A 245 -10.83 -7.61 -3.20
C GLY A 245 -11.06 -7.63 -1.68
N PHE A 246 -11.85 -6.67 -1.16
CA PHE A 246 -12.07 -6.48 0.28
C PHE A 246 -12.45 -7.77 1.03
N GLY A 247 -13.35 -8.58 0.46
CA GLY A 247 -13.82 -9.82 1.10
C GLY A 247 -12.74 -10.91 1.19
N THR A 248 -11.99 -11.09 0.11
CA THR A 248 -10.89 -12.07 0.04
C THR A 248 -9.72 -11.68 0.93
N ALA A 249 -9.34 -10.39 0.91
CA ALA A 249 -8.29 -9.86 1.78
C ALA A 249 -8.63 -10.04 3.27
N LEU A 250 -9.88 -9.73 3.66
CA LEU A 250 -10.31 -9.86 5.06
C LEU A 250 -10.30 -11.32 5.54
N SER A 251 -10.80 -12.26 4.71
CA SER A 251 -10.78 -13.69 5.04
C SER A 251 -9.37 -14.24 5.15
N TYR A 252 -8.49 -13.83 4.23
CA TYR A 252 -7.06 -14.17 4.25
C TYR A 252 -6.36 -13.64 5.51
N LEU A 253 -6.52 -12.34 5.81
CA LEU A 253 -5.92 -11.72 7.00
C LEU A 253 -6.43 -12.34 8.30
N LYS A 254 -7.70 -12.76 8.36
CA LYS A 254 -8.26 -13.46 9.53
C LYS A 254 -7.60 -14.82 9.76
N LYS A 255 -7.36 -15.59 8.70
CA LYS A 255 -6.61 -16.84 8.76
C LYS A 255 -5.15 -16.60 9.16
N LEU A 256 -4.49 -15.63 8.51
CA LEU A 256 -3.07 -15.32 8.74
C LEU A 256 -2.79 -14.86 10.19
N LYS A 257 -3.75 -14.22 10.85
CA LYS A 257 -3.61 -13.75 12.24
C LYS A 257 -3.29 -14.89 13.23
N ASN A 258 -3.85 -16.07 13.00
CA ASN A 258 -3.61 -17.24 13.84
C ASN A 258 -2.33 -17.98 13.45
N THR A 259 -2.02 -18.00 12.14
CA THR A 259 -0.93 -18.79 11.57
C THR A 259 0.42 -18.10 11.72
N SER A 260 0.49 -16.79 11.44
CA SER A 260 1.72 -15.99 11.55
C SER A 260 1.40 -14.55 11.98
N PRO A 261 1.48 -14.24 13.28
CA PRO A 261 1.18 -12.90 13.79
C PRO A 261 2.07 -11.81 13.17
N GLN A 262 3.32 -12.11 12.87
CA GLN A 262 4.26 -11.16 12.27
C GLN A 262 3.87 -10.86 10.80
N ALA A 263 3.67 -11.89 9.99
CA ALA A 263 3.20 -11.73 8.60
C ALA A 263 1.81 -11.07 8.55
N TRP A 264 0.92 -11.40 9.50
CA TRP A 264 -0.37 -10.72 9.62
C TRP A 264 -0.21 -9.22 9.83
N GLN A 265 0.70 -8.82 10.71
CA GLN A 265 0.93 -7.41 11.01
C GLN A 265 1.41 -6.64 9.78
N GLU A 266 2.37 -7.20 9.05
CA GLU A 266 2.91 -6.63 7.81
C GLU A 266 1.82 -6.53 6.73
N LYS A 267 1.19 -7.65 6.39
CA LYS A 267 0.16 -7.71 5.33
C LYS A 267 -1.10 -6.89 5.68
N CYS A 268 -1.49 -6.87 6.95
CA CYS A 268 -2.60 -6.04 7.40
C CYS A 268 -2.29 -4.55 7.28
N THR A 269 -1.04 -4.14 7.60
CA THR A 269 -0.59 -2.76 7.42
C THR A 269 -0.61 -2.35 5.95
N ASP A 270 -0.06 -3.18 5.06
CA ASP A 270 -0.01 -2.92 3.62
C ASP A 270 -1.41 -2.82 3.02
N TRP A 271 -2.29 -3.75 3.36
CA TRP A 271 -3.67 -3.73 2.90
C TRP A 271 -4.44 -2.49 3.36
N LEU A 272 -4.37 -2.17 4.66
CA LEU A 272 -5.04 -0.99 5.22
C LEU A 272 -4.46 0.30 4.62
N ARG A 273 -3.14 0.39 4.48
CA ARG A 273 -2.46 1.53 3.87
C ARG A 273 -2.86 1.69 2.40
N SER A 274 -2.93 0.60 1.67
CA SER A 274 -3.43 0.59 0.30
C SER A 274 -4.86 1.11 0.24
N LEU A 275 -5.78 0.57 1.05
CA LEU A 275 -7.19 0.95 1.08
C LEU A 275 -7.39 2.43 1.43
N PHE A 276 -6.66 2.93 2.44
CA PHE A 276 -6.78 4.29 2.94
C PHE A 276 -5.78 5.29 2.33
N SER A 277 -4.98 4.88 1.34
CA SER A 277 -4.06 5.79 0.63
C SER A 277 -4.73 7.08 0.11
N PRO A 278 -6.00 7.10 -0.34
CA PRO A 278 -6.65 8.35 -0.75
C PRO A 278 -6.92 9.34 0.39
N LEU A 279 -6.82 8.92 1.67
CA LEU A 279 -6.92 9.83 2.81
C LEU A 279 -5.86 10.96 2.76
N ALA A 280 -4.72 10.69 2.13
CA ALA A 280 -3.70 11.69 1.87
C ALA A 280 -4.26 12.92 1.12
N ILE A 281 -5.21 12.72 0.19
CA ILE A 281 -5.86 13.82 -0.54
C ILE A 281 -6.58 14.75 0.45
N PHE A 282 -7.38 14.16 1.35
CA PHE A 282 -8.12 14.92 2.36
C PHE A 282 -7.18 15.70 3.27
N VAL A 283 -6.15 15.04 3.82
CA VAL A 283 -5.20 15.66 4.75
C VAL A 283 -4.46 16.82 4.10
N LEU A 284 -3.85 16.57 2.94
CA LEU A 284 -3.01 17.53 2.26
C LEU A 284 -3.81 18.74 1.75
N MET A 285 -5.01 18.53 1.20
CA MET A 285 -5.89 19.62 0.79
C MET A 285 -6.38 20.44 1.99
N THR A 286 -6.72 19.79 3.13
CA THR A 286 -7.18 20.48 4.32
C THR A 286 -6.06 21.33 4.93
N VAL A 287 -4.86 20.80 5.03
CA VAL A 287 -3.67 21.53 5.50
C VAL A 287 -3.41 22.74 4.61
N SER A 288 -3.42 22.53 3.29
CA SER A 288 -3.25 23.62 2.33
C SER A 288 -4.35 24.69 2.46
N ALA A 289 -5.61 24.29 2.67
CA ALA A 289 -6.74 25.24 2.76
C ALA A 289 -6.69 26.14 4.00
N THR A 290 -6.04 25.70 5.07
CA THR A 290 -5.95 26.44 6.34
C THR A 290 -4.70 27.27 6.48
N MET A 291 -3.64 27.00 5.71
CA MET A 291 -2.40 27.79 5.72
C MET A 291 -2.61 29.22 5.30
N SER A 292 -1.83 30.13 5.88
CA SER A 292 -1.79 31.53 5.49
C SER A 292 -0.90 31.74 4.28
N TYR A 293 -1.48 32.27 3.20
CA TYR A 293 -0.77 32.60 1.97
C TYR A 293 -0.37 34.08 1.95
N SER A 294 0.89 34.36 1.74
CA SER A 294 1.43 35.69 1.58
C SER A 294 1.49 36.08 0.10
N MET A 295 1.32 37.35 -0.23
CA MET A 295 1.52 37.84 -1.61
C MET A 295 2.95 37.60 -2.06
N LYS A 296 3.17 36.98 -3.20
CA LYS A 296 4.49 36.73 -3.78
C LYS A 296 4.48 37.02 -5.28
N LYS A 297 5.61 37.54 -5.77
CA LYS A 297 5.76 37.85 -7.20
C LYS A 297 5.74 36.57 -8.07
N ASN A 298 6.33 35.48 -7.58
CA ASN A 298 6.44 34.20 -8.30
C ASN A 298 5.49 33.16 -7.71
N VAL A 299 4.20 33.29 -7.97
CA VAL A 299 3.15 32.41 -7.41
C VAL A 299 3.40 30.93 -7.66
N LEU A 300 3.79 30.56 -8.89
CA LEU A 300 4.00 29.16 -9.27
C LEU A 300 5.16 28.55 -8.47
N LEU A 301 6.31 29.23 -8.41
CA LEU A 301 7.48 28.72 -7.68
C LEU A 301 7.18 28.53 -6.18
N PHE A 302 6.57 29.53 -5.55
CA PHE A 302 6.21 29.46 -4.13
C PHE A 302 5.18 28.36 -3.85
N SER A 303 4.21 28.15 -4.74
CA SER A 303 3.23 27.08 -4.60
C SER A 303 3.86 25.70 -4.70
N ILE A 304 4.83 25.52 -5.60
CA ILE A 304 5.58 24.25 -5.72
C ILE A 304 6.38 23.98 -4.44
N ILE A 305 7.15 24.95 -3.97
CA ILE A 305 7.96 24.80 -2.76
C ILE A 305 7.06 24.51 -1.55
N GLN A 306 5.98 25.25 -1.39
CA GLN A 306 5.06 25.07 -0.26
C GLN A 306 4.37 23.71 -0.30
N SER A 307 3.89 23.27 -1.47
CA SER A 307 3.29 21.95 -1.61
C SER A 307 4.28 20.83 -1.35
N LEU A 308 5.53 21.00 -1.80
CA LEU A 308 6.59 20.03 -1.53
C LEU A 308 6.88 19.90 -0.03
N CYS A 309 7.01 21.02 0.69
CA CYS A 309 7.25 21.00 2.15
C CYS A 309 6.10 20.28 2.90
N ILE A 310 4.85 20.59 2.56
CA ILE A 310 3.69 19.93 3.18
C ILE A 310 3.68 18.43 2.90
N ALA A 311 3.92 18.06 1.64
CA ALA A 311 3.95 16.66 1.22
C ALA A 311 5.06 15.87 1.94
N VAL A 312 6.29 16.44 2.01
CA VAL A 312 7.41 15.79 2.69
C VAL A 312 7.08 15.49 4.15
N VAL A 313 6.54 16.45 4.88
CA VAL A 313 6.16 16.23 6.30
C VAL A 313 5.17 15.10 6.42
N TYR A 314 4.12 15.09 5.61
CA TYR A 314 3.09 14.03 5.66
C TYR A 314 3.68 12.65 5.32
N TYR A 315 4.38 12.54 4.18
CA TYR A 315 4.87 11.23 3.71
C TYR A 315 6.03 10.68 4.55
N VAL A 316 6.86 11.54 5.14
CA VAL A 316 7.88 11.10 6.11
C VAL A 316 7.20 10.53 7.36
N CYS A 317 6.19 11.20 7.90
CA CYS A 317 5.42 10.67 9.02
C CYS A 317 4.77 9.33 8.65
N ASP A 318 4.09 9.25 7.49
CA ASP A 318 3.43 8.03 7.00
C ASP A 318 4.43 6.87 6.85
N MET A 319 5.62 7.12 6.31
CA MET A 319 6.68 6.12 6.17
C MET A 319 7.18 5.62 7.53
N VAL A 320 7.47 6.52 8.47
CA VAL A 320 7.97 6.16 9.80
C VAL A 320 6.96 5.28 10.55
N PHE A 321 5.68 5.65 10.55
CA PHE A 321 4.64 4.86 11.22
C PHE A 321 4.34 3.54 10.50
N SER A 322 4.49 3.48 9.18
CA SER A 322 4.40 2.24 8.41
C SER A 322 5.51 1.25 8.82
N ILE A 323 6.76 1.70 8.87
CA ILE A 323 7.91 0.88 9.30
C ILE A 323 7.71 0.39 10.74
N ALA A 324 7.28 1.28 11.66
CA ALA A 324 7.00 0.92 13.04
C ALA A 324 5.88 -0.14 13.17
N SER A 325 4.88 -0.09 12.28
CA SER A 325 3.82 -1.09 12.22
C SER A 325 4.32 -2.43 11.67
N HIS A 326 5.14 -2.44 10.61
CA HIS A 326 5.74 -3.67 10.09
C HIS A 326 6.61 -4.38 11.14
N GLN A 327 7.31 -3.62 11.99
CA GLN A 327 8.10 -4.18 13.09
C GLN A 327 7.27 -4.67 14.30
N GLY A 328 5.93 -4.53 14.24
CA GLY A 328 5.06 -4.96 15.33
C GLY A 328 4.99 -4.03 16.55
N THR A 329 5.65 -2.87 16.51
CA THR A 329 5.64 -1.91 17.64
C THR A 329 4.33 -1.13 17.75
N ILE A 330 3.62 -0.95 16.63
CA ILE A 330 2.36 -0.19 16.57
C ILE A 330 1.31 -1.02 15.84
N HIS A 331 0.06 -0.94 16.30
CA HIS A 331 -1.06 -1.62 15.65
C HIS A 331 -1.30 -1.05 14.22
N PRO A 332 -1.62 -1.88 13.19
CA PRO A 332 -1.81 -1.45 11.81
C PRO A 332 -2.76 -0.25 11.61
N ILE A 333 -3.85 -0.17 12.37
CA ILE A 333 -4.80 0.96 12.29
C ILE A 333 -4.14 2.26 12.76
N MET A 334 -3.29 2.21 13.79
CA MET A 334 -2.61 3.39 14.30
C MET A 334 -1.59 3.95 13.33
N SER A 335 -0.96 3.11 12.52
CA SER A 335 -0.01 3.56 11.49
C SER A 335 -0.64 4.49 10.45
N ILE A 336 -1.95 4.37 10.21
CA ILE A 336 -2.69 5.23 9.27
C ILE A 336 -3.20 6.49 9.96
N LEU A 337 -3.68 6.38 11.21
CA LEU A 337 -4.30 7.49 11.92
C LEU A 337 -3.27 8.50 12.43
N LEU A 338 -2.11 8.04 12.92
CA LEU A 338 -1.08 8.91 13.51
C LEU A 338 -0.52 9.95 12.53
N PRO A 339 -0.15 9.62 11.27
CA PRO A 339 0.28 10.63 10.29
C PRO A 339 -0.77 11.71 10.05
N VAL A 340 -2.04 11.32 9.99
CA VAL A 340 -3.18 12.24 9.80
C VAL A 340 -3.30 13.19 10.99
N ILE A 341 -3.32 12.66 12.20
CA ILE A 341 -3.49 13.44 13.43
C ILE A 341 -2.29 14.40 13.61
N ILE A 342 -1.07 13.92 13.41
CA ILE A 342 0.14 14.73 13.56
C ILE A 342 0.15 15.86 12.53
N THR A 343 -0.11 15.58 11.27
CA THR A 343 -0.08 16.60 10.21
C THR A 343 -1.16 17.68 10.42
N ILE A 344 -2.36 17.29 10.79
CA ILE A 344 -3.44 18.23 11.13
C ILE A 344 -3.09 19.00 12.40
N GLY A 345 -2.51 18.36 13.42
CA GLY A 345 -2.09 18.99 14.67
C GLY A 345 -1.00 20.04 14.46
N ILE A 346 0.04 19.72 13.68
CA ILE A 346 1.10 20.67 13.31
C ILE A 346 0.49 21.87 12.57
N ASN A 347 -0.40 21.61 11.64
CA ASN A 347 -1.04 22.69 10.88
C ASN A 347 -1.88 23.61 11.79
N PHE A 348 -2.62 23.05 12.75
CA PHE A 348 -3.38 23.83 13.73
C PHE A 348 -2.49 24.71 14.60
N ILE A 349 -1.34 24.18 15.02
CA ILE A 349 -0.34 24.94 15.79
C ILE A 349 0.22 26.10 14.96
N ILE A 350 0.59 25.86 13.70
CA ILE A 350 1.10 26.87 12.77
C ILE A 350 0.06 27.97 12.51
N ASP A 351 -1.21 27.60 12.28
CA ASP A 351 -2.29 28.59 12.07
C ASP A 351 -2.54 29.44 13.34
N ARG A 352 -2.45 28.83 14.53
CA ARG A 352 -2.54 29.60 15.79
C ARG A 352 -1.38 30.57 15.98
N LEU A 353 -0.15 30.12 15.76
CA LEU A 353 1.05 30.97 15.87
C LEU A 353 1.01 32.10 14.82
N GLY A 354 0.59 31.82 13.58
CA GLY A 354 0.46 32.83 12.55
C GLY A 354 -0.69 33.84 12.75
N ARG A 355 -1.56 33.64 13.74
CA ARG A 355 -2.57 34.62 14.16
C ARG A 355 -2.09 35.52 15.30
N LEU A 356 -1.05 35.13 16.00
CA LEU A 356 -0.46 35.85 17.14
C LEU A 356 0.67 36.79 16.67
N LEU A 357 1.24 36.57 15.51
CA LEU A 357 2.19 37.41 14.79
C LEU A 357 1.47 38.28 13.73
#